data_b6b0258ee2194d265081d3129ac768b4
#
_entry.id   b6b0258ee2194d265081d3129ac768b4
#
_cell.length_a   1.000
_cell.length_b   1.000
_cell.length_c   1.000
_cell.angle_alpha   90.00
_cell.angle_beta   90.00
_cell.angle_gamma   90.00
#
_symmetry.space_group_name_H-M   'P 1'
#
loop_
_entity.id
_entity.type
_entity.pdbx_description
1 polymer ?
#
loop_
_entity_poly.entity_id
_entity_poly.type
_entity_poly.pdbx_seq_one_letter_code
_entity_poly.pdbx_strand_id
1 'polypeptide(L)' 'MTPDRTPTEIVALSLLAQGGVAAIWQLHLSAALAYRDGQMAAATGIIEIADAAEREWLRAKAAVTGSPG' A
#
# COMPACT_ATOMS: atom_id res chain seq x y z
N MET A 1 7.04 15.74 17.88
CA MET A 1 7.37 15.87 16.47
C MET A 1 6.64 14.84 15.62
N THR A 2 5.99 15.30 14.60
CA THR A 2 5.23 14.41 13.72
C THR A 2 6.17 13.72 12.75
N PRO A 3 6.07 12.41 12.63
CA PRO A 3 6.87 11.73 11.63
C PRO A 3 6.46 12.20 10.24
N ASP A 4 7.46 12.40 9.42
CA ASP A 4 7.22 12.85 8.05
C ASP A 4 6.78 11.67 7.20
N ARG A 5 5.49 11.57 7.00
CA ARG A 5 4.95 10.56 6.09
C ARG A 5 4.68 11.20 4.75
N THR A 6 5.08 10.51 3.71
CA THR A 6 4.81 10.99 2.36
C THR A 6 3.31 10.87 2.08
N PRO A 7 2.79 11.66 1.11
CA PRO A 7 1.39 11.51 0.72
C PRO A 7 1.06 10.08 0.29
N THR A 8 1.98 9.40 -0.36
CA THR A 8 1.80 8.01 -0.75
C THR A 8 1.58 7.12 0.46
N GLU A 9 2.37 7.33 1.52
CA GLU A 9 2.22 6.54 2.74
C GLU A 9 0.90 6.82 3.43
N ILE A 10 0.47 8.08 3.43
CA ILE A 10 -0.79 8.44 4.06
C ILE A 10 -1.96 7.77 3.34
N VAL A 11 -1.95 7.78 2.02
CA VAL A 11 -2.99 7.13 1.23
C VAL A 11 -2.96 5.62 1.47
N ALA A 12 -1.77 5.03 1.49
CA ALA A 12 -1.62 3.60 1.71
C ALA A 12 -2.18 3.18 3.06
N LEU A 13 -1.87 3.94 4.11
CA LEU A 13 -2.37 3.64 5.45
C LEU A 13 -3.88 3.76 5.53
N SER A 14 -4.43 4.78 4.87
CA SER A 14 -5.87 4.99 4.84
C SER A 14 -6.58 3.83 4.16
N LEU A 15 -6.07 3.40 3.00
CA LEU A 15 -6.65 2.29 2.27
C LEU A 15 -6.54 0.99 3.05
N LEU A 16 -5.39 0.77 3.68
CA LEU A 16 -5.16 -0.42 4.48
C LEU A 16 -6.11 -0.48 5.67
N ALA A 17 -6.34 0.67 6.31
CA ALA A 17 -7.24 0.75 7.44
C ALA A 17 -8.69 0.42 7.03
N GLN A 18 -9.07 0.78 5.81
CA GLN A 18 -10.42 0.55 5.33
C GLN A 18 -10.64 -0.87 4.81
N GLY A 19 -9.67 -1.41 4.09
CA GLY A 19 -9.87 -2.66 3.39
C GLY A 19 -8.89 -3.78 3.74
N GLY A 20 -7.91 -3.50 4.58
CA GLY A 20 -6.92 -4.51 4.93
C GLY A 20 -6.17 -4.99 3.69
N VAL A 21 -5.81 -6.26 3.68
CA VAL A 21 -5.04 -6.84 2.59
C VAL A 21 -5.81 -6.81 1.27
N ALA A 22 -7.14 -6.78 1.32
CA ALA A 22 -7.93 -6.68 0.11
C ALA A 22 -7.67 -5.37 -0.63
N ALA A 23 -7.38 -4.29 0.09
CA ALA A 23 -7.05 -3.02 -0.53
C ALA A 23 -5.77 -3.12 -1.35
N ILE A 24 -4.80 -3.90 -0.87
CA ILE A 24 -3.55 -4.12 -1.61
C ILE A 24 -3.84 -4.82 -2.92
N TRP A 25 -4.68 -5.84 -2.89
CA TRP A 25 -5.10 -6.55 -4.09
C TRP A 25 -5.78 -5.63 -5.09
N GLN A 26 -6.67 -4.76 -4.60
CA GLN A 26 -7.35 -3.81 -5.45
C GLN A 26 -6.38 -2.86 -6.14
N LEU A 27 -5.36 -2.43 -5.41
CA LEU A 27 -4.36 -1.54 -5.97
C LEU A 27 -3.57 -2.23 -7.08
N HIS A 28 -3.17 -3.47 -6.87
CA HIS A 28 -2.45 -4.22 -7.90
C HIS A 28 -3.31 -4.41 -9.15
N LEU A 29 -4.57 -4.72 -8.95
CA LEU A 29 -5.49 -4.90 -10.07
C LEU A 29 -5.66 -3.59 -10.84
N SER A 30 -5.84 -2.49 -10.12
CA SER A 30 -5.97 -1.17 -10.75
C SER A 30 -4.72 -0.81 -11.53
N ALA A 31 -3.54 -1.11 -10.98
CA ALA A 31 -2.29 -0.85 -11.67
C ALA A 31 -2.18 -1.66 -12.95
N ALA A 32 -2.59 -2.92 -12.91
CA ALA A 32 -2.56 -3.77 -14.10
C ALA A 32 -3.47 -3.23 -15.19
N LEU A 33 -4.65 -2.75 -14.81
CA LEU A 33 -5.59 -2.18 -15.78
C LEU A 33 -5.04 -0.88 -16.38
N ALA A 34 -4.44 -0.02 -15.55
CA ALA A 34 -3.84 1.21 -16.03
C ALA A 34 -2.68 0.91 -16.98
N TYR A 35 -1.89 -0.09 -16.67
CA TYR A 35 -0.78 -0.52 -17.52
C TYR A 35 -1.29 -0.97 -18.88
N ARG A 36 -2.34 -1.79 -18.88
CA ARG A 36 -2.94 -2.29 -20.12
C ARG A 36 -3.46 -1.15 -20.98
N ASP A 37 -3.98 -0.11 -20.35
CA ASP A 37 -4.51 1.05 -21.05
C ASP A 37 -3.42 2.04 -21.48
N GLY A 38 -2.15 1.74 -21.22
CA GLY A 38 -1.05 2.60 -21.59
C GLY A 38 -0.81 3.76 -20.63
N GLN A 39 -1.47 3.77 -19.48
CA GLN A 39 -1.35 4.86 -18.51
C GLN A 39 -0.21 4.54 -17.52
N MET A 40 1.00 4.67 -18.02
CA MET A 40 2.18 4.23 -17.26
C MET A 40 2.38 5.04 -15.98
N ALA A 41 2.18 6.35 -16.05
CA ALA A 41 2.37 7.19 -14.87
C ALA A 41 1.36 6.84 -13.79
N ALA A 42 0.12 6.59 -14.18
CA ALA A 42 -0.92 6.20 -13.24
C ALA A 42 -0.61 4.83 -12.64
N ALA A 43 -0.18 3.88 -13.46
CA ALA A 43 0.18 2.55 -12.99
C ALA A 43 1.32 2.62 -11.98
N THR A 44 2.35 3.40 -12.29
CA THR A 44 3.49 3.56 -11.39
C THR A 44 3.07 4.15 -10.05
N GLY A 45 2.23 5.17 -10.07
CA GLY A 45 1.73 5.78 -8.84
C GLY A 45 0.94 4.81 -8.00
N ILE A 46 0.09 3.99 -8.64
CA ILE A 46 -0.69 2.99 -7.93
C ILE A 46 0.21 1.92 -7.31
N ILE A 47 1.24 1.50 -8.05
CA ILE A 47 2.18 0.50 -7.54
C ILE A 47 2.93 1.04 -6.32
N GLU A 48 3.30 2.31 -6.34
CA GLU A 48 3.97 2.93 -5.20
C GLU A 48 3.08 2.90 -3.96
N ILE A 49 1.80 3.16 -4.14
CA ILE A 49 0.85 3.10 -3.04
C ILE A 49 0.71 1.66 -2.55
N ALA A 50 0.63 0.71 -3.47
CA ALA A 50 0.52 -0.71 -3.11
C ALA A 50 1.75 -1.18 -2.33
N ASP A 51 2.94 -0.77 -2.77
CA ASP A 51 4.17 -1.14 -2.09
C ASP A 51 4.21 -0.57 -0.68
N ALA A 52 3.78 0.69 -0.53
CA ALA A 52 3.74 1.32 0.79
C ALA A 52 2.75 0.59 1.70
N ALA A 53 1.58 0.22 1.17
CA ALA A 53 0.58 -0.52 1.93
C ALA A 53 1.11 -1.88 2.36
N GLU A 54 1.80 -2.58 1.47
CA GLU A 54 2.39 -3.87 1.79
C GLU A 54 3.43 -3.75 2.90
N ARG A 55 4.28 -2.73 2.83
CA ARG A 55 5.29 -2.51 3.86
C ARG A 55 4.64 -2.28 5.22
N GLU A 56 3.58 -1.47 5.26
CA GLU A 56 2.90 -1.19 6.50
C GLU A 56 2.20 -2.43 7.05
N TRP A 57 1.57 -3.21 6.16
CA TRP A 57 0.90 -4.43 6.57
C TRP A 57 1.89 -5.44 7.14
N LEU A 58 3.03 -5.61 6.46
CA LEU A 58 4.05 -6.54 6.92
C LEU A 58 4.66 -6.09 8.23
N ARG A 59 4.85 -4.79 8.40
CA ARG A 59 5.37 -4.25 9.65
C ARG A 59 4.43 -4.50 10.81
N ALA A 60 3.14 -4.28 10.59
CA ALA A 60 2.14 -4.52 11.61
C ALA A 60 2.07 -6.00 11.97
N LYS A 61 2.14 -6.86 10.96
CA LYS A 61 2.11 -8.30 11.18
C LYS A 61 3.36 -8.77 11.93
N ALA A 62 4.52 -8.23 11.58
CA ALA A 62 5.76 -8.58 12.25
C ALA A 62 5.74 -8.12 13.72
N ALA A 63 5.15 -6.95 13.97
CA ALA A 63 5.04 -6.45 15.33
C ALA A 63 4.20 -7.37 16.21
N VAL A 64 3.16 -7.97 15.63
CA VAL A 64 2.29 -8.89 16.35
C VAL A 64 2.95 -10.26 16.51
N THR A 65 3.48 -10.82 15.43
CA THR A 65 4.02 -12.18 15.45
C THR A 65 5.47 -12.24 15.87
N GLY A 66 6.19 -11.13 15.75
CA GLY A 66 7.58 -11.05 16.14
C GLY A 66 7.79 -10.87 17.63
N SER A 67 6.73 -10.79 18.39
CA SER A 67 6.83 -10.64 19.81
C SER A 67 7.50 -11.88 20.38
N PRO A 68 8.58 -11.71 21.12
CA PRO A 68 9.19 -12.85 21.76
C PRO A 68 8.22 -13.41 22.77
N GLY A 69 7.95 -14.62 22.60
CA GLY A 69 7.02 -15.29 23.49
C GLY A 69 7.47 -15.17 24.90
#